data_894edfc55d6b3b828665ff1929614ccf
#
_entry.id   894edfc55d6b3b828665ff1929614ccf
#
_cell.length_a   1.000
_cell.length_b   1.000
_cell.length_c   1.000
_cell.angle_alpha   90.00
_cell.angle_beta   90.00
_cell.angle_gamma   90.00
#
_symmetry.space_group_name_H-M   'P 1'
#
loop_
_entity.id
_entity.type
_entity.pdbx_description
1 polymer ?
#
loop_
_entity_poly.entity_id
_entity_poly.type
_entity_poly.pdbx_seq_one_letter_code
_entity_poly.pdbx_strand_id
1 'polypeptide(L)'
;GSPPADSGSPPADSGTPPADSGSPPADAGPEDPGINPGWIGGACAGDGDCPFAGGTCLGTAAGWPGGTCTQACDRYCPDQEGDLFTVTFCVEGEAGTGQCVSRCDFTKLEEGCRPGYSCVRRGSYQEPEVTNLVCLPTALVGPGDGPGPCLEEALRLGLSVTPAPSVFDHPEGRPDLTCTVEEPLYLASPVPGANYRYMDAASPARMFMACPLALALHDLGEVLAESGILEVIHMGVYNCRAMRDSDNLSQHALAQAIDFGAFVAGDGTVYSVEHDWESLHGETETEKGAWLQAIAHRMYDDRIFNIILTPDYNAIHYNHFHVDLTPGSHYLGKPGVEVPRFLGTFAEWGDD
;
A
#
# COMPACT_ATOMS: atom_id res chain seq x y z
N GLY A 1 4.73 -47.73 61.79
CA GLY A 1 3.58 -47.08 62.38
C GLY A 1 2.95 -46.16 61.34
N SER A 2 1.86 -46.64 60.73
CA SER A 2 1.05 -45.82 59.85
C SER A 2 0.03 -45.04 60.70
N PRO A 3 -0.31 -43.79 60.39
CA PRO A 3 -1.39 -43.07 61.02
C PRO A 3 -2.75 -43.40 60.35
N PRO A 4 -3.86 -43.26 61.07
CA PRO A 4 -5.18 -43.69 60.65
C PRO A 4 -5.83 -42.67 59.68
N ALA A 5 -6.72 -43.19 58.82
CA ALA A 5 -7.59 -42.47 57.95
C ALA A 5 -8.69 -41.76 58.74
N ASP A 6 -8.89 -40.47 58.46
CA ASP A 6 -10.04 -39.71 58.97
C ASP A 6 -11.06 -39.48 57.83
N SER A 7 -12.23 -40.03 58.03
CA SER A 7 -13.36 -39.96 57.12
C SER A 7 -14.38 -38.91 57.65
N GLY A 8 -14.30 -37.70 57.09
CA GLY A 8 -15.30 -36.66 57.39
C GLY A 8 -15.85 -36.05 56.10
N SER A 9 -17.06 -36.45 55.74
CA SER A 9 -17.82 -35.75 54.66
C SER A 9 -18.38 -34.44 55.20
N PRO A 10 -18.23 -33.33 54.46
CA PRO A 10 -18.91 -32.10 54.82
C PRO A 10 -20.41 -32.13 54.40
N PRO A 11 -21.28 -31.41 55.08
CA PRO A 11 -22.71 -31.36 54.76
C PRO A 11 -22.96 -30.54 53.48
N ALA A 12 -24.00 -30.98 52.75
CA ALA A 12 -24.49 -30.29 51.57
C ALA A 12 -25.22 -28.99 52.01
N ASP A 13 -24.68 -27.86 51.57
CA ASP A 13 -25.31 -26.55 51.71
C ASP A 13 -26.19 -26.28 50.49
N SER A 14 -27.51 -26.30 50.66
CA SER A 14 -28.53 -26.00 49.66
C SER A 14 -28.89 -24.51 49.74
N GLY A 15 -27.96 -23.64 49.30
CA GLY A 15 -28.23 -22.22 49.15
C GLY A 15 -28.44 -21.86 47.67
N THR A 16 -29.67 -21.57 47.29
CA THR A 16 -30.02 -20.95 46.01
C THR A 16 -29.43 -19.54 45.97
N PRO A 17 -28.58 -19.17 44.98
CA PRO A 17 -28.12 -17.81 44.89
C PRO A 17 -29.26 -16.87 44.47
N PRO A 18 -29.35 -15.65 45.05
CA PRO A 18 -30.32 -14.66 44.61
C PRO A 18 -30.05 -14.23 43.16
N ALA A 19 -31.15 -14.08 42.41
CA ALA A 19 -31.11 -13.51 41.07
C ALA A 19 -30.63 -12.06 41.17
N ASP A 20 -29.39 -11.81 40.71
CA ASP A 20 -28.88 -10.47 40.57
C ASP A 20 -29.47 -9.85 39.30
N SER A 21 -30.51 -9.02 39.51
CA SER A 21 -31.07 -8.13 38.49
C SER A 21 -30.29 -6.82 38.45
N GLY A 22 -28.99 -6.92 38.26
CA GLY A 22 -28.15 -5.77 37.97
C GLY A 22 -28.30 -5.35 36.51
N SER A 23 -28.98 -4.23 36.27
CA SER A 23 -28.91 -3.51 35.01
C SER A 23 -27.43 -3.25 34.66
N PRO A 24 -26.99 -3.41 33.42
CA PRO A 24 -25.63 -3.06 33.05
C PRO A 24 -25.41 -1.56 33.31
N PRO A 25 -24.22 -1.16 33.79
CA PRO A 25 -23.93 0.24 34.02
C PRO A 25 -24.00 1.01 32.71
N ALA A 26 -24.85 2.05 32.73
CA ALA A 26 -24.82 3.09 31.72
C ALA A 26 -23.57 3.96 31.96
N ASP A 27 -22.46 3.54 31.41
CA ASP A 27 -21.27 4.35 31.26
C ASP A 27 -20.82 4.23 29.80
N ALA A 28 -21.70 4.71 28.91
CA ALA A 28 -21.31 5.04 27.55
C ALA A 28 -20.55 6.37 27.64
N GLY A 29 -19.22 6.26 27.72
CA GLY A 29 -18.37 7.36 27.27
C GLY A 29 -18.81 7.79 25.87
N PRO A 30 -18.37 8.97 25.36
CA PRO A 30 -18.79 9.43 24.05
C PRO A 30 -18.52 8.28 23.07
N GLU A 31 -19.59 7.77 22.43
CA GLU A 31 -19.48 6.72 21.42
C GLU A 31 -18.49 7.24 20.38
N ASP A 32 -17.46 6.46 20.09
CA ASP A 32 -16.53 6.74 19.00
C ASP A 32 -17.39 7.06 17.76
N PRO A 33 -17.28 8.26 17.17
CA PRO A 33 -18.13 8.65 16.05
C PRO A 33 -18.02 7.69 14.86
N GLY A 34 -17.09 6.71 14.92
CA GLY A 34 -16.85 5.75 13.86
C GLY A 34 -16.25 6.41 12.62
N ILE A 35 -16.12 5.62 11.56
CA ILE A 35 -15.70 6.12 10.24
C ILE A 35 -16.90 6.68 9.47
N ASN A 36 -16.71 7.76 8.71
CA ASN A 36 -17.71 8.44 7.89
C ASN A 36 -18.99 8.88 8.66
N PRO A 37 -18.90 9.50 9.85
CA PRO A 37 -20.07 9.86 10.64
C PRO A 37 -21.00 10.80 9.86
N GLY A 38 -22.24 10.36 9.61
CA GLY A 38 -23.23 11.10 8.86
C GLY A 38 -22.90 11.31 7.38
N TRP A 39 -21.98 10.54 6.82
CA TRP A 39 -21.50 10.64 5.44
C TRP A 39 -21.53 9.29 4.72
N ILE A 40 -21.31 9.29 3.38
CA ILE A 40 -21.31 8.08 2.54
C ILE A 40 -20.40 6.99 3.14
N GLY A 41 -20.96 5.80 3.32
CA GLY A 41 -20.28 4.67 3.97
C GLY A 41 -20.37 4.63 5.49
N GLY A 42 -20.87 5.69 6.14
CA GLY A 42 -21.09 5.74 7.58
C GLY A 42 -22.34 4.96 8.02
N ALA A 43 -22.38 4.54 9.29
CA ALA A 43 -23.53 3.84 9.86
C ALA A 43 -24.75 4.76 9.94
N CYS A 44 -25.95 4.19 9.77
CA CYS A 44 -27.22 4.90 9.89
C CYS A 44 -28.37 3.99 10.32
N ALA A 45 -29.33 4.53 11.03
CA ALA A 45 -30.60 3.87 11.36
C ALA A 45 -31.75 4.32 10.46
N GLY A 46 -31.61 5.47 9.83
CA GLY A 46 -32.58 6.06 8.89
C GLY A 46 -32.00 7.23 8.12
N ASP A 47 -32.76 7.76 7.15
CA ASP A 47 -32.30 8.85 6.27
C ASP A 47 -31.87 10.12 7.01
N GLY A 48 -32.43 10.36 8.21
CA GLY A 48 -32.05 11.49 9.05
C GLY A 48 -30.61 11.46 9.55
N ASP A 49 -29.96 10.29 9.54
CA ASP A 49 -28.55 10.10 9.92
C ASP A 49 -27.59 10.40 8.77
N CYS A 50 -28.10 10.67 7.57
CA CYS A 50 -27.36 11.00 6.35
C CYS A 50 -27.66 12.45 5.89
N PRO A 51 -27.24 13.50 6.65
CA PRO A 51 -27.73 14.86 6.52
C PRO A 51 -27.11 15.65 5.35
N PHE A 52 -26.63 14.98 4.31
CA PHE A 52 -26.12 15.61 3.09
C PHE A 52 -27.11 15.55 1.95
N ALA A 53 -26.92 16.38 0.92
CA ALA A 53 -27.85 16.50 -0.20
C ALA A 53 -28.02 15.16 -0.93
N GLY A 54 -29.25 14.64 -1.00
CA GLY A 54 -29.55 13.35 -1.62
C GLY A 54 -29.13 12.14 -0.78
N GLY A 55 -28.72 12.35 0.48
CA GLY A 55 -28.36 11.28 1.40
C GLY A 55 -29.56 10.40 1.76
N THR A 56 -29.36 9.08 1.72
CA THR A 56 -30.32 8.05 2.12
C THR A 56 -29.62 6.96 2.89
N CYS A 57 -30.36 6.23 3.73
CA CYS A 57 -29.85 5.14 4.53
C CYS A 57 -30.29 3.78 3.94
N LEU A 58 -29.34 2.97 3.51
CA LEU A 58 -29.59 1.56 3.21
C LEU A 58 -29.56 0.78 4.53
N GLY A 59 -30.71 0.34 4.99
CA GLY A 59 -30.87 -0.27 6.29
C GLY A 59 -30.45 -1.74 6.35
N THR A 60 -30.34 -2.27 7.56
CA THR A 60 -30.01 -3.69 7.83
C THR A 60 -31.01 -4.65 7.18
N ALA A 61 -32.29 -4.28 7.07
CA ALA A 61 -33.30 -5.08 6.41
C ALA A 61 -33.06 -5.27 4.90
N ALA A 62 -32.32 -4.33 4.27
CA ALA A 62 -31.87 -4.41 2.89
C ALA A 62 -30.49 -5.11 2.74
N GLY A 63 -29.99 -5.76 3.78
CA GLY A 63 -28.73 -6.51 3.75
C GLY A 63 -27.47 -5.66 4.07
N TRP A 64 -27.64 -4.42 4.58
CA TRP A 64 -26.54 -3.53 4.92
C TRP A 64 -26.31 -3.48 6.43
N PRO A 65 -25.31 -4.22 6.98
CA PRO A 65 -25.08 -4.34 8.43
C PRO A 65 -24.87 -2.98 9.10
N GLY A 66 -25.68 -2.67 10.15
CA GLY A 66 -25.68 -1.39 10.84
C GLY A 66 -26.13 -0.20 10.00
N GLY A 67 -26.77 -0.45 8.85
CA GLY A 67 -27.12 0.55 7.85
C GLY A 67 -25.88 1.19 7.18
N THR A 68 -26.06 1.89 6.07
CA THR A 68 -25.01 2.70 5.45
C THR A 68 -25.60 3.92 4.77
N CYS A 69 -25.01 5.08 5.00
CA CYS A 69 -25.34 6.28 4.26
C CYS A 69 -24.85 6.18 2.81
N THR A 70 -25.69 6.56 1.88
CA THR A 70 -25.42 6.57 0.45
C THR A 70 -26.16 7.72 -0.25
N GLN A 71 -25.87 7.91 -1.52
CA GLN A 71 -26.70 8.70 -2.46
C GLN A 71 -26.60 8.12 -3.87
N ALA A 72 -27.57 8.48 -4.73
CA ALA A 72 -27.49 8.16 -6.14
C ALA A 72 -26.33 8.93 -6.82
N CYS A 73 -25.72 8.31 -7.82
CA CYS A 73 -24.68 8.92 -8.63
C CYS A 73 -24.82 8.53 -10.10
N ASP A 74 -24.32 9.39 -11.00
CA ASP A 74 -24.20 9.07 -12.41
C ASP A 74 -22.77 8.64 -12.75
N ARG A 75 -21.76 9.31 -12.18
CA ARG A 75 -20.35 9.06 -12.44
C ARG A 75 -19.46 9.27 -11.20
N TYR A 76 -19.72 10.32 -10.46
CA TYR A 76 -18.92 10.74 -9.31
C TYR A 76 -19.75 10.81 -8.05
N CYS A 77 -19.09 10.58 -6.92
CA CYS A 77 -19.61 10.78 -5.59
C CYS A 77 -18.87 11.95 -4.92
N PRO A 78 -19.53 12.73 -4.06
CA PRO A 78 -18.85 13.77 -3.30
C PRO A 78 -17.95 13.16 -2.24
N ASP A 79 -16.75 13.73 -2.07
CA ASP A 79 -15.85 13.43 -0.97
C ASP A 79 -16.03 14.42 0.18
N GLN A 80 -15.74 13.99 1.39
CA GLN A 80 -15.72 14.81 2.60
C GLN A 80 -14.28 14.88 3.11
N GLU A 81 -13.78 16.07 3.40
CA GLU A 81 -12.47 16.27 3.99
C GLU A 81 -12.47 15.93 5.50
N GLY A 82 -11.36 15.37 5.98
CA GLY A 82 -11.12 15.08 7.40
C GLY A 82 -10.66 13.63 7.65
N ASP A 83 -10.00 13.43 8.78
CA ASP A 83 -9.36 12.15 9.13
C ASP A 83 -10.36 11.00 9.35
N LEU A 84 -11.62 11.31 9.65
CA LEU A 84 -12.68 10.32 9.85
C LEU A 84 -13.36 9.91 8.54
N PHE A 85 -13.09 10.58 7.41
CA PHE A 85 -13.79 10.31 6.15
C PHE A 85 -12.88 9.55 5.18
N THR A 86 -13.48 8.56 4.53
CA THR A 86 -12.87 7.81 3.43
C THR A 86 -13.29 8.43 2.11
N VAL A 87 -12.49 8.26 1.08
CA VAL A 87 -12.86 8.63 -0.29
C VAL A 87 -14.04 7.79 -0.75
N THR A 88 -14.88 8.33 -1.62
CA THR A 88 -16.09 7.69 -2.12
C THR A 88 -15.92 7.18 -3.56
N PHE A 89 -16.82 6.31 -4.01
CA PHE A 89 -16.83 5.78 -5.37
C PHE A 89 -18.24 5.44 -5.83
N CYS A 90 -18.54 5.71 -7.11
CA CYS A 90 -19.84 5.41 -7.70
C CYS A 90 -19.82 4.00 -8.31
N VAL A 91 -20.60 3.08 -7.76
CA VAL A 91 -20.74 1.71 -8.25
C VAL A 91 -22.15 1.47 -8.81
N GLU A 92 -22.34 0.39 -9.56
CA GLU A 92 -23.68 -0.08 -9.89
C GLU A 92 -24.38 -0.60 -8.63
N GLY A 93 -25.50 0.02 -8.29
CA GLY A 93 -26.35 -0.41 -7.18
C GLY A 93 -27.47 -1.33 -7.62
N GLU A 94 -28.36 -1.66 -6.70
CA GLU A 94 -29.57 -2.42 -7.00
C GLU A 94 -30.42 -1.67 -8.04
N ALA A 95 -31.08 -2.41 -8.92
CA ALA A 95 -31.90 -1.90 -10.02
C ALA A 95 -31.14 -1.15 -11.14
N GLY A 96 -29.82 -1.32 -11.27
CA GLY A 96 -29.04 -0.75 -12.38
C GLY A 96 -28.91 0.78 -12.34
N THR A 97 -28.90 1.36 -11.15
CA THR A 97 -28.64 2.78 -10.89
C THR A 97 -27.32 2.96 -10.17
N GLY A 98 -26.64 4.10 -10.39
CA GLY A 98 -25.41 4.40 -9.67
C GLY A 98 -25.65 4.68 -8.19
N GLN A 99 -24.79 4.14 -7.34
CA GLN A 99 -24.85 4.24 -5.89
C GLN A 99 -23.47 4.59 -5.34
N CYS A 100 -23.40 5.59 -4.47
CA CYS A 100 -22.18 5.97 -3.80
C CYS A 100 -21.87 5.04 -2.61
N VAL A 101 -20.64 4.55 -2.58
CA VAL A 101 -20.10 3.74 -1.46
C VAL A 101 -18.74 4.28 -1.02
N SER A 102 -18.30 3.94 0.20
CA SER A 102 -16.96 4.25 0.66
C SER A 102 -15.92 3.35 -0.02
N ARG A 103 -14.74 3.89 -0.29
CA ARG A 103 -13.57 3.09 -0.66
C ARG A 103 -12.96 2.44 0.57
N CYS A 104 -12.23 1.34 0.35
CA CYS A 104 -11.43 0.74 1.38
C CYS A 104 -10.30 1.67 1.83
N ASP A 105 -10.08 1.78 3.13
CA ASP A 105 -8.99 2.57 3.70
C ASP A 105 -8.32 1.81 4.86
N PHE A 106 -7.24 1.11 4.55
CA PHE A 106 -6.46 0.32 5.50
C PHE A 106 -5.60 1.18 6.44
N THR A 107 -5.54 2.48 6.22
CA THR A 107 -4.88 3.42 7.15
C THR A 107 -5.80 3.84 8.29
N LYS A 108 -7.12 3.68 8.12
CA LYS A 108 -8.16 4.05 9.08
C LYS A 108 -8.82 2.84 9.73
N LEU A 109 -8.90 1.73 9.01
CA LEU A 109 -9.57 0.49 9.44
C LEU A 109 -8.69 -0.71 9.10
N GLU A 110 -8.45 -1.59 10.06
CA GLU A 110 -7.56 -2.77 9.93
C GLU A 110 -7.92 -3.63 8.70
N GLU A 111 -9.21 -3.88 8.46
CA GLU A 111 -9.70 -4.63 7.30
C GLU A 111 -10.10 -3.72 6.12
N GLY A 112 -9.74 -2.44 6.16
CA GLY A 112 -10.09 -1.44 5.15
C GLY A 112 -11.54 -1.00 5.13
N CYS A 113 -12.43 -1.73 5.81
CA CYS A 113 -13.87 -1.50 5.90
C CYS A 113 -14.36 -1.68 7.35
N ARG A 114 -15.49 -1.05 7.68
CA ARG A 114 -16.12 -1.23 8.98
C ARG A 114 -16.68 -2.66 9.16
N PRO A 115 -16.89 -3.14 10.39
CA PRO A 115 -17.38 -4.49 10.66
C PRO A 115 -18.65 -4.85 9.88
N GLY A 116 -18.68 -6.08 9.30
CA GLY A 116 -19.76 -6.58 8.46
C GLY A 116 -19.64 -6.21 6.97
N TYR A 117 -18.59 -5.49 6.61
CA TYR A 117 -18.27 -5.13 5.23
C TYR A 117 -16.92 -5.70 4.83
N SER A 118 -16.80 -6.08 3.56
CA SER A 118 -15.55 -6.56 2.98
C SER A 118 -15.07 -5.60 1.89
N CYS A 119 -13.75 -5.48 1.80
CA CYS A 119 -13.08 -4.73 0.75
C CYS A 119 -13.10 -5.53 -0.54
N VAL A 120 -13.73 -5.00 -1.58
CA VAL A 120 -13.94 -5.69 -2.86
C VAL A 120 -13.70 -4.78 -4.05
N ARG A 121 -13.22 -5.35 -5.16
CA ARG A 121 -13.04 -4.61 -6.41
C ARG A 121 -14.36 -4.47 -7.15
N ARG A 122 -14.73 -3.24 -7.52
CA ARG A 122 -15.91 -2.95 -8.34
C ARG A 122 -15.58 -1.92 -9.42
N GLY A 123 -16.24 -2.10 -10.59
CA GLY A 123 -16.23 -1.11 -11.65
C GLY A 123 -17.08 0.12 -11.31
N SER A 124 -16.71 1.25 -11.88
CA SER A 124 -17.52 2.46 -11.81
C SER A 124 -18.84 2.26 -12.56
N TYR A 125 -19.92 2.82 -12.02
CA TYR A 125 -21.19 2.89 -12.74
C TYR A 125 -20.98 3.67 -14.05
N GLN A 126 -21.42 3.14 -15.19
CA GLN A 126 -21.21 3.63 -16.57
C GLN A 126 -19.78 3.51 -17.14
N GLU A 127 -18.74 3.29 -16.32
CA GLU A 127 -17.36 3.11 -16.77
C GLU A 127 -16.76 1.86 -16.06
N PRO A 128 -17.26 0.65 -16.35
CA PRO A 128 -16.92 -0.57 -15.59
C PRO A 128 -15.45 -0.97 -15.69
N GLU A 129 -14.72 -0.48 -16.67
CA GLU A 129 -13.26 -0.63 -16.80
C GLU A 129 -12.50 0.20 -15.75
N VAL A 130 -13.08 1.30 -15.26
CA VAL A 130 -12.51 2.07 -14.15
C VAL A 130 -12.88 1.39 -12.85
N THR A 131 -11.96 0.64 -12.26
CA THR A 131 -12.22 -0.13 -11.04
C THR A 131 -11.63 0.52 -9.80
N ASN A 132 -12.21 0.21 -8.65
CA ASN A 132 -11.70 0.61 -7.34
C ASN A 132 -12.02 -0.44 -6.28
N LEU A 133 -11.30 -0.39 -5.15
CA LEU A 133 -11.62 -1.18 -3.97
C LEU A 133 -12.62 -0.41 -3.10
N VAL A 134 -13.76 -1.02 -2.84
CA VAL A 134 -14.90 -0.43 -2.13
C VAL A 134 -15.41 -1.34 -1.03
N CYS A 135 -16.07 -0.76 -0.04
CA CYS A 135 -16.68 -1.48 1.05
C CYS A 135 -18.12 -1.90 0.70
N LEU A 136 -18.35 -3.19 0.55
CA LEU A 136 -19.69 -3.76 0.38
C LEU A 136 -20.01 -4.74 1.53
N PRO A 137 -21.30 -4.93 1.85
CA PRO A 137 -21.70 -5.95 2.83
C PRO A 137 -21.07 -7.32 2.53
N THR A 138 -20.45 -7.95 3.50
CA THR A 138 -19.76 -9.25 3.32
C THR A 138 -20.69 -10.32 2.73
N ALA A 139 -21.98 -10.27 3.03
CA ALA A 139 -22.99 -11.18 2.48
C ALA A 139 -23.24 -11.03 0.97
N LEU A 140 -22.83 -9.89 0.37
CA LEU A 140 -22.97 -9.61 -1.06
C LEU A 140 -21.67 -9.89 -1.85
N VAL A 141 -20.65 -10.39 -1.18
CA VAL A 141 -19.32 -10.63 -1.76
C VAL A 141 -19.19 -12.06 -2.22
N GLY A 142 -18.80 -12.24 -3.48
CA GLY A 142 -18.55 -13.55 -4.08
C GLY A 142 -17.10 -14.03 -3.87
N PRO A 143 -16.84 -15.32 -4.13
CA PRO A 143 -15.48 -15.85 -4.15
C PRO A 143 -14.64 -15.12 -5.21
N GLY A 144 -13.47 -14.59 -4.81
CA GLY A 144 -12.55 -13.89 -5.72
C GLY A 144 -12.79 -12.38 -5.84
N ASP A 145 -13.78 -11.83 -5.15
CA ASP A 145 -14.05 -10.39 -5.13
C ASP A 145 -13.09 -9.59 -4.23
N GLY A 146 -12.17 -10.25 -3.52
CA GLY A 146 -11.22 -9.63 -2.58
C GLY A 146 -10.28 -8.60 -3.18
N PRO A 147 -9.43 -7.98 -2.34
CA PRO A 147 -8.52 -6.91 -2.77
C PRO A 147 -7.44 -7.36 -3.76
N GLY A 148 -7.23 -8.66 -3.88
CA GLY A 148 -6.18 -9.26 -4.71
C GLY A 148 -4.96 -9.72 -3.90
N PRO A 149 -4.25 -10.76 -4.39
CA PRO A 149 -3.21 -11.43 -3.60
C PRO A 149 -2.02 -10.53 -3.29
N CYS A 150 -1.68 -9.58 -4.17
CA CYS A 150 -0.58 -8.67 -3.94
C CYS A 150 -0.90 -7.69 -2.79
N LEU A 151 -2.09 -7.11 -2.78
CA LEU A 151 -2.47 -6.18 -1.71
C LEU A 151 -2.65 -6.91 -0.37
N GLU A 152 -3.19 -8.13 -0.38
CA GLU A 152 -3.27 -8.97 0.83
C GLU A 152 -1.88 -9.22 1.42
N GLU A 153 -0.90 -9.51 0.56
CA GLU A 153 0.50 -9.71 0.99
C GLU A 153 1.13 -8.43 1.52
N ALA A 154 0.93 -7.29 0.84
CA ALA A 154 1.42 -6.00 1.30
C ALA A 154 0.89 -5.63 2.71
N LEU A 155 -0.40 -5.89 2.96
CA LEU A 155 -1.03 -5.69 4.27
C LEU A 155 -0.48 -6.66 5.32
N ARG A 156 -0.29 -7.95 4.96
CA ARG A 156 0.30 -8.95 5.83
C ARG A 156 1.74 -8.58 6.26
N LEU A 157 2.49 -7.96 5.38
CA LEU A 157 3.84 -7.43 5.64
C LEU A 157 3.83 -6.12 6.44
N GLY A 158 2.65 -5.57 6.76
CA GLY A 158 2.52 -4.34 7.54
C GLY A 158 2.81 -3.07 6.76
N LEU A 159 2.77 -3.11 5.42
CA LEU A 159 2.93 -1.93 4.60
C LEU A 159 1.73 -0.99 4.76
N SER A 160 2.00 0.30 4.92
CA SER A 160 0.97 1.34 4.99
C SER A 160 0.51 1.70 3.58
N VAL A 161 -0.48 0.98 3.08
CA VAL A 161 -0.99 1.11 1.72
C VAL A 161 -2.43 1.60 1.69
N THR A 162 -2.75 2.42 0.68
CA THR A 162 -4.12 2.84 0.35
C THR A 162 -4.38 2.48 -1.11
N PRO A 163 -5.42 1.70 -1.43
CA PRO A 163 -5.76 1.40 -2.82
C PRO A 163 -5.99 2.67 -3.63
N ALA A 164 -5.50 2.68 -4.86
CA ALA A 164 -5.71 3.77 -5.81
C ALA A 164 -6.72 3.38 -6.90
N PRO A 165 -7.38 4.36 -7.56
CA PRO A 165 -8.19 4.09 -8.74
C PRO A 165 -7.37 3.47 -9.86
N SER A 166 -8.01 2.68 -10.72
CA SER A 166 -7.41 2.25 -12.00
C SER A 166 -6.99 3.47 -12.82
N VAL A 167 -5.87 3.34 -13.51
CA VAL A 167 -5.31 4.39 -14.36
C VAL A 167 -5.41 3.93 -15.81
N PHE A 168 -5.88 4.84 -16.68
CA PHE A 168 -5.97 4.67 -18.13
C PHE A 168 -5.51 5.97 -18.81
N ASP A 169 -4.23 6.31 -18.61
CA ASP A 169 -3.62 7.47 -19.23
C ASP A 169 -3.05 7.13 -20.60
N HIS A 170 -2.79 8.17 -21.39
CA HIS A 170 -2.07 8.05 -22.66
C HIS A 170 -0.82 8.91 -22.63
N PRO A 171 0.33 8.40 -23.13
CA PRO A 171 1.50 9.25 -23.30
C PRO A 171 1.19 10.46 -24.20
N GLU A 172 1.81 11.59 -23.92
CA GLU A 172 1.63 12.81 -24.73
C GLU A 172 1.91 12.52 -26.22
N GLY A 173 0.96 12.84 -27.07
CA GLY A 173 1.04 12.62 -28.52
C GLY A 173 0.93 11.15 -28.97
N ARG A 174 0.64 10.19 -28.05
CA ARG A 174 0.53 8.75 -28.34
C ARG A 174 -0.80 8.16 -27.82
N PRO A 175 -1.94 8.56 -28.39
CA PRO A 175 -3.25 8.03 -27.98
C PRO A 175 -3.44 6.54 -28.34
N ASP A 176 -2.54 5.98 -29.12
CA ASP A 176 -2.46 4.55 -29.48
C ASP A 176 -1.88 3.68 -28.37
N LEU A 177 -1.19 4.28 -27.38
CA LEU A 177 -0.64 3.59 -26.21
C LEU A 177 -1.49 3.94 -24.98
N THR A 178 -1.73 2.96 -24.11
CA THR A 178 -2.48 3.16 -22.87
C THR A 178 -1.63 2.72 -21.68
N CYS A 179 -1.38 3.65 -20.75
CA CYS A 179 -0.72 3.38 -19.48
C CYS A 179 -1.74 2.78 -18.50
N THR A 180 -1.64 1.49 -18.28
CA THR A 180 -2.47 0.79 -17.27
C THR A 180 -1.60 0.36 -16.10
N VAL A 181 -2.09 0.57 -14.88
CA VAL A 181 -1.39 0.17 -13.66
C VAL A 181 -2.17 -0.96 -12.99
N GLU A 182 -1.52 -2.11 -12.82
CA GLU A 182 -2.12 -3.25 -12.13
C GLU A 182 -2.13 -3.05 -10.63
N GLU A 183 -3.28 -3.33 -10.00
CA GLU A 183 -3.48 -3.19 -8.55
C GLU A 183 -2.86 -1.89 -8.00
N PRO A 184 -3.27 -0.72 -8.54
CA PRO A 184 -2.66 0.54 -8.17
C PRO A 184 -2.91 0.86 -6.70
N LEU A 185 -1.88 1.40 -6.04
CA LEU A 185 -1.95 1.82 -4.64
C LEU A 185 -1.09 3.06 -4.38
N TYR A 186 -1.34 3.68 -3.24
CA TYR A 186 -0.44 4.63 -2.61
C TYR A 186 0.28 3.94 -1.45
N LEU A 187 1.61 3.92 -1.49
CA LEU A 187 2.47 3.46 -0.41
C LEU A 187 2.94 4.67 0.42
N ALA A 188 2.68 4.65 1.72
CA ALA A 188 3.13 5.70 2.63
C ALA A 188 4.52 5.37 3.20
N SER A 189 5.31 6.41 3.47
CA SER A 189 6.56 6.28 4.22
C SER A 189 6.28 6.29 5.74
N PRO A 190 7.11 5.62 6.57
CA PRO A 190 8.26 4.82 6.13
C PRO A 190 7.81 3.50 5.51
N VAL A 191 8.55 3.03 4.50
CA VAL A 191 8.56 1.63 4.11
C VAL A 191 9.52 0.93 5.09
N PRO A 192 9.31 -0.32 5.52
CA PRO A 192 10.20 -0.97 6.45
C PRO A 192 11.68 -0.76 6.09
N GLY A 193 12.46 -0.23 7.02
CA GLY A 193 13.87 0.12 6.85
C GLY A 193 14.15 1.59 6.52
N ALA A 194 13.37 2.28 5.69
CA ALA A 194 13.71 3.64 5.27
C ALA A 194 12.49 4.54 4.95
N ASN A 195 12.69 5.85 5.03
CA ASN A 195 11.77 6.85 4.47
C ASN A 195 12.06 7.06 2.99
N TYR A 196 11.03 7.28 2.20
CA TYR A 196 11.16 7.61 0.78
C TYR A 196 10.73 9.06 0.55
N ARG A 197 11.64 9.88 0.03
CA ARG A 197 11.40 11.30 -0.23
C ARG A 197 11.72 11.63 -1.68
N TYR A 198 10.80 12.31 -2.37
CA TYR A 198 11.07 12.85 -3.70
C TYR A 198 12.16 13.94 -3.63
N MET A 199 13.07 13.96 -4.60
CA MET A 199 14.28 14.79 -4.58
C MET A 199 14.04 16.27 -4.27
N ASP A 200 12.95 16.84 -4.76
CA ASP A 200 12.60 18.26 -4.56
C ASP A 200 11.62 18.48 -3.39
N ALA A 201 11.22 17.43 -2.68
CA ALA A 201 10.29 17.55 -1.55
C ALA A 201 11.03 17.80 -0.24
N ALA A 202 10.39 18.58 0.65
CA ALA A 202 10.92 18.84 1.98
C ALA A 202 10.71 17.68 2.97
N SER A 203 9.78 16.76 2.66
CA SER A 203 9.42 15.63 3.52
C SER A 203 8.96 14.43 2.69
N PRO A 204 9.02 13.20 3.24
CA PRO A 204 8.43 12.04 2.63
C PRO A 204 6.95 12.23 2.32
N ALA A 205 6.50 11.68 1.19
CA ALA A 205 5.10 11.65 0.78
C ALA A 205 4.73 10.24 0.33
N ARG A 206 3.41 9.95 0.31
CA ARG A 206 2.94 8.69 -0.26
C ARG A 206 3.25 8.63 -1.75
N MET A 207 3.71 7.47 -2.21
CA MET A 207 4.08 7.21 -3.61
C MET A 207 2.97 6.42 -4.30
N PHE A 208 2.56 6.84 -5.49
CA PHE A 208 1.67 6.07 -6.34
C PHE A 208 2.46 5.02 -7.11
N MET A 209 2.02 3.75 -7.05
CA MET A 209 2.69 2.64 -7.73
C MET A 209 1.77 1.44 -7.97
N ALA A 210 2.24 0.51 -8.80
CA ALA A 210 1.67 -0.83 -8.87
C ALA A 210 2.04 -1.64 -7.61
N CYS A 211 1.14 -2.48 -7.14
CA CYS A 211 1.34 -3.26 -5.92
C CYS A 211 2.64 -4.11 -5.91
N PRO A 212 3.05 -4.79 -7.00
CA PRO A 212 4.32 -5.52 -7.00
C PRO A 212 5.55 -4.67 -6.67
N LEU A 213 5.55 -3.38 -7.07
CA LEU A 213 6.66 -2.49 -6.73
C LEU A 213 6.70 -2.18 -5.22
N ALA A 214 5.54 -2.10 -4.56
CA ALA A 214 5.49 -1.92 -3.10
C ALA A 214 6.11 -3.10 -2.35
N LEU A 215 5.89 -4.34 -2.83
CA LEU A 215 6.52 -5.54 -2.28
C LEU A 215 8.04 -5.52 -2.50
N ALA A 216 8.50 -5.16 -3.69
CA ALA A 216 9.94 -5.02 -3.96
C ALA A 216 10.62 -3.95 -3.08
N LEU A 217 9.92 -2.84 -2.79
CA LEU A 217 10.43 -1.82 -1.87
C LEU A 217 10.45 -2.30 -0.41
N HIS A 218 9.54 -3.19 -0.01
CA HIS A 218 9.63 -3.87 1.29
C HIS A 218 10.91 -4.70 1.38
N ASP A 219 11.17 -5.56 0.39
CA ASP A 219 12.36 -6.42 0.37
C ASP A 219 13.65 -5.60 0.33
N LEU A 220 13.67 -4.49 -0.43
CA LEU A 220 14.78 -3.54 -0.40
C LEU A 220 14.94 -2.91 0.98
N GLY A 221 13.84 -2.64 1.68
CA GLY A 221 13.84 -2.05 3.02
C GLY A 221 14.61 -2.89 4.04
N GLU A 222 14.53 -4.21 3.95
CA GLU A 222 15.31 -5.12 4.80
C GLU A 222 16.82 -4.95 4.54
N VAL A 223 17.22 -4.87 3.27
CA VAL A 223 18.63 -4.66 2.89
C VAL A 223 19.13 -3.28 3.34
N LEU A 224 18.29 -2.25 3.21
CA LEU A 224 18.64 -0.88 3.64
C LEU A 224 18.80 -0.79 5.16
N ALA A 225 17.95 -1.49 5.92
CA ALA A 225 18.03 -1.55 7.38
C ALA A 225 19.34 -2.20 7.85
N GLU A 226 19.79 -3.27 7.20
CA GLU A 226 21.08 -3.92 7.47
C GLU A 226 22.26 -2.96 7.27
N SER A 227 22.16 -2.03 6.34
CA SER A 227 23.20 -1.05 6.00
C SER A 227 23.02 0.31 6.69
N GLY A 228 22.11 0.42 7.64
CA GLY A 228 21.90 1.65 8.43
C GLY A 228 21.32 2.83 7.65
N ILE A 229 20.73 2.60 6.47
CA ILE A 229 20.08 3.63 5.67
C ILE A 229 18.72 3.95 6.27
N LEU A 230 18.46 5.24 6.47
CA LEU A 230 17.19 5.73 7.03
C LEU A 230 16.33 6.50 6.03
N GLU A 231 16.92 7.00 4.92
CA GLU A 231 16.17 7.71 3.90
C GLU A 231 16.67 7.34 2.49
N VAL A 232 15.74 7.19 1.56
CA VAL A 232 15.98 7.06 0.12
C VAL A 232 15.45 8.32 -0.56
N ILE A 233 16.30 8.98 -1.36
CA ILE A 233 15.90 10.10 -2.21
C ILE A 233 15.61 9.56 -3.60
N HIS A 234 14.33 9.63 -4.02
CA HIS A 234 13.91 9.13 -5.31
C HIS A 234 13.53 10.26 -6.28
N MET A 235 13.65 10.00 -7.59
CA MET A 235 13.39 10.96 -8.65
C MET A 235 12.06 10.74 -9.37
N GLY A 236 11.30 9.69 -8.98
CA GLY A 236 9.97 9.43 -9.49
C GLY A 236 9.63 7.94 -9.56
N VAL A 237 8.33 7.66 -9.63
CA VAL A 237 7.76 6.32 -9.79
C VAL A 237 6.90 6.27 -11.04
N TYR A 238 5.77 6.98 -11.08
CA TYR A 238 4.84 6.97 -12.18
C TYR A 238 5.04 8.13 -13.16
N ASN A 239 5.14 7.79 -14.43
CA ASN A 239 5.16 8.76 -15.53
C ASN A 239 4.67 8.06 -16.80
N CYS A 240 3.46 8.40 -17.25
CA CYS A 240 2.87 7.83 -18.46
C CYS A 240 3.61 8.33 -19.70
N ARG A 241 4.57 7.54 -20.18
CA ARG A 241 5.39 7.84 -21.36
C ARG A 241 5.84 6.57 -22.08
N ALA A 242 6.07 6.69 -23.39
CA ALA A 242 6.79 5.69 -24.14
C ALA A 242 8.29 5.72 -23.79
N MET A 243 8.98 4.62 -23.99
CA MET A 243 10.45 4.62 -24.01
C MET A 243 10.94 5.44 -25.21
N ARG A 244 12.10 6.09 -25.05
CA ARG A 244 12.68 6.89 -26.13
C ARG A 244 12.90 6.03 -27.37
N ASP A 245 12.50 6.54 -28.54
CA ASP A 245 12.66 5.90 -29.85
C ASP A 245 12.03 4.49 -29.94
N SER A 246 10.95 4.26 -29.19
CA SER A 246 10.25 2.98 -29.11
C SER A 246 8.73 3.16 -29.07
N ASP A 247 8.02 2.14 -29.52
CA ASP A 247 6.56 2.01 -29.39
C ASP A 247 6.15 1.30 -28.07
N ASN A 248 7.13 0.94 -27.25
CA ASN A 248 6.84 0.31 -25.95
C ASN A 248 6.71 1.36 -24.85
N LEU A 249 5.86 1.08 -23.87
CA LEU A 249 5.74 1.87 -22.66
C LEU A 249 6.96 1.70 -21.76
N SER A 250 7.36 2.77 -21.09
CA SER A 250 8.32 2.72 -19.98
C SER A 250 7.72 1.96 -18.80
N GLN A 251 8.53 1.29 -17.98
CA GLN A 251 8.05 0.69 -16.73
C GLN A 251 7.51 1.74 -15.73
N HIS A 252 7.97 2.99 -15.82
CA HIS A 252 7.33 4.10 -15.10
C HIS A 252 5.88 4.33 -15.55
N ALA A 253 5.55 4.07 -16.81
CA ALA A 253 4.19 4.19 -17.30
C ALA A 253 3.24 3.10 -16.77
N LEU A 254 3.80 2.01 -16.28
CA LEU A 254 3.11 0.91 -15.60
C LEU A 254 3.22 1.02 -14.07
N ALA A 255 3.86 2.09 -13.56
CA ALA A 255 4.19 2.28 -12.15
C ALA A 255 4.95 1.10 -11.51
N GLN A 256 5.77 0.41 -12.31
CA GLN A 256 6.60 -0.75 -11.93
C GLN A 256 8.10 -0.41 -11.90
N ALA A 257 8.44 0.87 -11.88
CA ALA A 257 9.82 1.37 -11.79
C ALA A 257 9.94 2.51 -10.79
N ILE A 258 11.14 2.66 -10.24
CA ILE A 258 11.53 3.81 -9.41
C ILE A 258 12.98 4.21 -9.72
N ASP A 259 13.25 5.52 -9.66
CA ASP A 259 14.59 6.07 -9.89
C ASP A 259 15.18 6.50 -8.53
N PHE A 260 16.29 5.91 -8.11
CA PHE A 260 17.00 6.24 -6.86
C PHE A 260 18.14 7.21 -7.14
N GLY A 261 18.07 8.43 -6.58
CA GLY A 261 19.12 9.46 -6.72
C GLY A 261 20.15 9.42 -5.59
N ALA A 262 19.74 9.07 -4.36
CA ALA A 262 20.66 8.98 -3.23
C ALA A 262 20.07 8.14 -2.08
N PHE A 263 20.96 7.69 -1.18
CA PHE A 263 20.65 6.99 0.07
C PHE A 263 21.30 7.76 1.23
N VAL A 264 20.60 7.90 2.35
CA VAL A 264 21.06 8.66 3.51
C VAL A 264 21.11 7.76 4.73
N ALA A 265 22.29 7.60 5.30
CA ALA A 265 22.52 6.82 6.51
C ALA A 265 22.09 7.58 7.78
N GLY A 266 21.95 6.85 8.89
CA GLY A 266 21.54 7.38 10.17
C GLY A 266 22.50 8.40 10.79
N ASP A 267 23.77 8.39 10.41
CA ASP A 267 24.78 9.37 10.80
C ASP A 267 24.78 10.65 9.93
N GLY A 268 23.92 10.70 8.92
CA GLY A 268 23.82 11.79 7.95
C GLY A 268 24.71 11.65 6.72
N THR A 269 25.45 10.55 6.57
CA THR A 269 26.21 10.26 5.35
C THR A 269 25.25 10.10 4.17
N VAL A 270 25.56 10.80 3.07
CA VAL A 270 24.80 10.75 1.81
C VAL A 270 25.61 10.00 0.77
N TYR A 271 25.03 8.95 0.21
CA TYR A 271 25.55 8.18 -0.93
C TYR A 271 24.79 8.67 -2.18
N SER A 272 25.39 9.57 -2.94
CA SER A 272 24.78 10.17 -4.13
C SER A 272 25.15 9.42 -5.38
N VAL A 273 24.17 8.92 -6.14
CA VAL A 273 24.47 8.24 -7.40
C VAL A 273 25.16 9.17 -8.38
N GLU A 274 24.77 10.45 -8.44
CA GLU A 274 25.39 11.43 -9.33
C GLU A 274 26.87 11.72 -9.02
N HIS A 275 27.21 11.75 -7.72
CA HIS A 275 28.50 12.28 -7.29
C HIS A 275 29.47 11.21 -6.80
N ASP A 276 28.95 10.10 -6.28
CA ASP A 276 29.75 9.07 -5.62
C ASP A 276 29.79 7.75 -6.41
N TRP A 277 29.03 7.63 -7.55
CA TRP A 277 29.03 6.42 -8.35
C TRP A 277 30.38 6.20 -9.02
N GLU A 278 30.87 4.96 -8.91
CA GLU A 278 32.00 4.43 -9.64
C GLU A 278 31.56 3.22 -10.48
N SER A 279 32.22 2.97 -11.61
CA SER A 279 31.78 1.95 -12.56
C SER A 279 31.70 0.54 -11.94
N LEU A 280 30.71 -0.27 -12.35
CA LEU A 280 30.64 -1.70 -12.02
C LEU A 280 31.84 -2.53 -12.48
N HIS A 281 32.65 -1.99 -13.40
CA HIS A 281 33.71 -2.73 -14.10
C HIS A 281 35.14 -2.40 -13.58
N GLY A 282 35.25 -1.96 -12.33
CA GLY A 282 36.53 -1.61 -11.73
C GLY A 282 36.54 -1.80 -10.23
N GLU A 283 37.76 -1.72 -9.65
CA GLU A 283 37.89 -1.54 -8.21
C GLU A 283 37.43 -0.13 -7.87
N THR A 284 36.69 0.01 -6.77
CA THR A 284 36.26 1.31 -6.28
C THR A 284 37.39 2.03 -5.57
N GLU A 285 37.47 3.34 -5.76
CA GLU A 285 38.47 4.19 -5.12
C GLU A 285 37.98 4.78 -3.80
N THR A 286 36.66 4.80 -3.61
CA THR A 286 36.02 5.41 -2.42
C THR A 286 35.08 4.43 -1.70
N GLU A 287 34.92 4.62 -0.41
CA GLU A 287 33.94 3.86 0.40
C GLU A 287 32.51 4.07 -0.09
N LYS A 288 32.15 5.28 -0.52
CA LYS A 288 30.83 5.57 -1.04
C LYS A 288 30.57 4.90 -2.38
N GLY A 289 31.57 4.89 -3.29
CA GLY A 289 31.46 4.16 -4.55
C GLY A 289 31.30 2.66 -4.31
N ALA A 290 32.09 2.09 -3.38
CA ALA A 290 31.98 0.70 -3.02
C ALA A 290 30.60 0.36 -2.41
N TRP A 291 30.05 1.22 -1.56
CA TRP A 291 28.70 1.03 -1.00
C TRP A 291 27.63 1.06 -2.09
N LEU A 292 27.70 2.03 -3.04
CA LEU A 292 26.75 2.11 -4.15
C LEU A 292 26.84 0.89 -5.08
N GLN A 293 28.04 0.37 -5.34
CA GLN A 293 28.19 -0.90 -6.06
C GLN A 293 27.53 -2.06 -5.29
N ALA A 294 27.80 -2.14 -3.97
CA ALA A 294 27.26 -3.20 -3.12
C ALA A 294 25.73 -3.21 -3.12
N ILE A 295 25.07 -2.06 -2.97
CA ILE A 295 23.59 -2.00 -2.97
C ILE A 295 23.02 -2.36 -4.35
N ALA A 296 23.66 -1.94 -5.45
CA ALA A 296 23.25 -2.32 -6.80
C ALA A 296 23.34 -3.84 -7.02
N HIS A 297 24.43 -4.47 -6.52
CA HIS A 297 24.58 -5.93 -6.54
C HIS A 297 23.55 -6.64 -5.68
N ARG A 298 23.29 -6.17 -4.46
CA ARG A 298 22.29 -6.77 -3.57
C ARG A 298 20.89 -6.74 -4.20
N MET A 299 20.49 -5.61 -4.77
CA MET A 299 19.21 -5.52 -5.49
C MET A 299 19.10 -6.54 -6.64
N TYR A 300 20.23 -6.82 -7.32
CA TYR A 300 20.31 -7.79 -8.41
C TYR A 300 20.37 -9.24 -7.91
N ASP A 301 21.31 -9.56 -7.02
CA ASP A 301 21.61 -10.93 -6.57
C ASP A 301 20.43 -11.51 -5.77
N ASP A 302 19.78 -10.68 -4.93
CA ASP A 302 18.61 -11.05 -4.13
C ASP A 302 17.31 -11.01 -4.97
N ARG A 303 17.38 -10.63 -6.26
CA ARG A 303 16.26 -10.55 -7.21
C ARG A 303 15.13 -9.63 -6.73
N ILE A 304 15.49 -8.55 -6.04
CA ILE A 304 14.52 -7.53 -5.60
C ILE A 304 13.93 -6.82 -6.81
N PHE A 305 14.77 -6.52 -7.80
CA PHE A 305 14.34 -5.96 -9.09
C PHE A 305 14.83 -6.82 -10.25
N ASN A 306 14.12 -6.77 -11.36
CA ASN A 306 14.47 -7.51 -12.57
C ASN A 306 15.54 -6.79 -13.40
N ILE A 307 15.49 -5.46 -13.42
CA ILE A 307 16.44 -4.62 -14.14
C ILE A 307 16.95 -3.55 -13.18
N ILE A 308 18.27 -3.37 -13.14
CA ILE A 308 18.94 -2.27 -12.45
C ILE A 308 19.84 -1.56 -13.45
N LEU A 309 19.42 -0.38 -13.93
CA LEU A 309 20.24 0.49 -14.77
C LEU A 309 21.03 1.44 -13.87
N THR A 310 22.34 1.40 -14.01
CA THR A 310 23.28 2.29 -13.30
C THR A 310 23.78 3.38 -14.26
N PRO A 311 24.56 4.36 -13.80
CA PRO A 311 25.21 5.34 -14.68
C PRO A 311 26.05 4.72 -15.80
N ASP A 312 26.51 3.48 -15.66
CA ASP A 312 27.23 2.76 -16.73
C ASP A 312 26.36 2.42 -17.93
N TYR A 313 25.02 2.43 -17.78
CA TYR A 313 24.12 2.06 -18.86
C TYR A 313 24.15 3.06 -20.01
N ASN A 314 23.93 4.33 -19.72
CA ASN A 314 24.01 5.44 -20.68
C ASN A 314 23.97 6.80 -19.98
N ALA A 315 24.20 7.87 -20.75
CA ALA A 315 24.27 9.24 -20.24
C ALA A 315 22.97 9.79 -19.64
N ILE A 316 21.82 9.14 -19.82
CA ILE A 316 20.55 9.57 -19.23
C ILE A 316 20.47 9.13 -17.76
N HIS A 317 21.12 8.02 -17.42
CA HIS A 317 21.13 7.43 -16.07
C HIS A 317 22.32 7.95 -15.21
N TYR A 318 22.98 9.04 -15.61
CA TYR A 318 24.21 9.53 -14.95
C TYR A 318 24.03 9.86 -13.45
N ASN A 319 22.82 10.14 -13.01
CA ASN A 319 22.50 10.65 -11.67
C ASN A 319 21.53 9.78 -10.86
N HIS A 320 21.19 8.60 -11.34
CA HIS A 320 20.26 7.70 -10.63
C HIS A 320 20.46 6.24 -11.02
N PHE A 321 19.99 5.35 -10.14
CA PHE A 321 19.68 3.98 -10.49
C PHE A 321 18.22 3.92 -10.92
N HIS A 322 17.96 3.51 -12.15
CA HIS A 322 16.62 3.11 -12.56
C HIS A 322 16.45 1.62 -12.25
N VAL A 323 15.46 1.28 -11.45
CA VAL A 323 15.13 -0.10 -11.12
C VAL A 323 13.71 -0.44 -11.50
N ASP A 324 13.48 -1.64 -12.04
CA ASP A 324 12.17 -2.04 -12.51
C ASP A 324 11.90 -3.55 -12.42
N LEU A 325 10.62 -3.91 -12.63
CA LEU A 325 10.10 -5.27 -12.56
C LEU A 325 9.76 -5.84 -13.94
N THR A 326 10.48 -5.46 -15.00
CA THR A 326 10.22 -5.98 -16.37
C THR A 326 10.20 -7.51 -16.38
N PRO A 327 9.06 -8.14 -16.71
CA PRO A 327 8.94 -9.59 -16.70
C PRO A 327 9.92 -10.29 -17.68
N GLY A 328 10.54 -11.37 -17.21
CA GLY A 328 11.45 -12.17 -18.05
C GLY A 328 12.83 -11.57 -18.27
N SER A 329 13.10 -10.40 -17.74
CA SER A 329 14.42 -9.77 -17.72
C SER A 329 15.12 -9.99 -16.39
N HIS A 330 16.45 -10.01 -16.40
CA HIS A 330 17.26 -10.00 -15.18
C HIS A 330 18.69 -9.58 -15.53
N TYR A 331 19.04 -8.32 -15.29
CA TYR A 331 20.40 -7.82 -15.50
C TYR A 331 20.70 -6.55 -14.68
N LEU A 332 21.99 -6.35 -14.43
CA LEU A 332 22.56 -5.19 -13.75
C LEU A 332 23.46 -4.42 -14.74
N GLY A 333 23.32 -3.12 -14.81
CA GLY A 333 24.09 -2.26 -15.73
C GLY A 333 23.61 -2.41 -17.17
N LYS A 334 24.31 -3.17 -18.00
CA LYS A 334 24.00 -3.36 -19.44
C LYS A 334 23.55 -4.78 -19.72
N PRO A 335 22.49 -5.01 -20.53
CA PRO A 335 22.09 -6.34 -20.91
C PRO A 335 23.21 -7.07 -21.67
N GLY A 336 23.42 -8.35 -21.31
CA GLY A 336 24.44 -9.21 -21.94
C GLY A 336 25.89 -8.92 -21.55
N VAL A 337 26.13 -8.03 -20.61
CA VAL A 337 27.44 -7.79 -20.00
C VAL A 337 27.48 -8.50 -18.65
N GLU A 338 28.42 -9.43 -18.47
CA GLU A 338 28.64 -10.05 -17.16
C GLU A 338 29.20 -8.99 -16.19
N VAL A 339 28.51 -8.84 -15.06
CA VAL A 339 28.99 -8.00 -13.96
C VAL A 339 29.75 -8.90 -13.01
N PRO A 340 30.96 -8.54 -12.55
CA PRO A 340 31.72 -9.30 -11.56
C PRO A 340 30.84 -9.54 -10.31
N ARG A 341 30.94 -10.73 -9.70
CA ARG A 341 30.24 -10.99 -8.44
C ARG A 341 30.81 -10.07 -7.36
N PHE A 342 29.93 -9.39 -6.66
CA PHE A 342 30.29 -8.68 -5.44
C PHE A 342 30.57 -9.71 -4.34
N LEU A 343 31.76 -9.68 -3.75
CA LEU A 343 32.20 -10.61 -2.70
C LEU A 343 32.24 -9.96 -1.31
N GLY A 344 31.88 -8.67 -1.20
CA GLY A 344 31.84 -7.93 0.06
C GLY A 344 30.56 -8.18 0.86
N THR A 345 30.58 -7.90 2.16
CA THR A 345 29.42 -7.90 3.06
C THR A 345 29.20 -6.49 3.60
N PHE A 346 27.94 -6.06 3.80
CA PHE A 346 27.64 -4.77 4.46
C PHE A 346 28.16 -4.68 5.90
N ALA A 347 28.42 -5.83 6.54
CA ALA A 347 28.94 -5.89 7.92
C ALA A 347 30.38 -5.33 8.09
N GLU A 348 31.10 -5.08 7.00
CA GLU A 348 32.45 -4.48 7.04
C GLU A 348 32.42 -2.94 7.10
N TRP A 349 31.23 -2.32 7.05
CA TRP A 349 31.06 -0.85 6.90
C TRP A 349 30.51 -0.17 8.17
N GLY A 350 30.29 -0.91 9.27
CA GLY A 350 29.58 -0.43 10.46
C GLY A 350 30.36 -0.32 11.76
N ASP A 351 31.66 -0.66 11.80
CA ASP A 351 32.47 -0.74 13.03
C ASP A 351 33.74 0.16 12.99
N ASP A 352 33.57 1.49 12.80
CA ASP A 352 34.60 2.45 13.18
C ASP A 352 34.02 3.71 13.84
#